data_5e6cbd2981db9e4d9b7f0dc68894b940
#
_entry.id   5e6cbd2981db9e4d9b7f0dc68894b940
#
_cell.length_a   1.000
_cell.length_b   1.000
_cell.length_c   1.000
_cell.angle_alpha   90.00
_cell.angle_beta   90.00
_cell.angle_gamma   90.00
#
_symmetry.space_group_name_H-M   'P 1'
#
loop_
_entity.id
_entity.type
_entity.pdbx_description
1 polymer ?
#
loop_
_entity_poly.entity_id
_entity_poly.type
_entity_poly.pdbx_seq_one_letter_code
_entity_poly.pdbx_strand_id
1 'polypeptide(L)'
;FVKLDLPDDYSLRDNIPGCIKYIYGPPGTGKTTRLVGKIQDIIQSCETDLDILVLTPTNKAADVIASRLSDNDVCTQYTYRFGVTESLEFLETNNVYTRNDGFIDNNGHHVVITTAARYAYDYLMPNEEIICDHHWDYVVVDEASMMDIVTMAFILFKSQDCQYIISGDPKQIQPVRQNEVQPENIYQMVGVNSFAAAQKNSNVECLNTQYRSIPTIGDLVSKFSYNGIVTPYRSLSSQKPL
;
A
#
# COMPACT_ATOMS: atom_id res chain seq x y z
N PHE A 1 -2.68 27.96 -8.88
CA PHE A 1 -3.31 26.70 -9.29
C PHE A 1 -3.90 26.90 -10.68
N VAL A 2 -3.33 26.25 -11.70
CA VAL A 2 -3.94 26.18 -13.02
C VAL A 2 -5.06 25.17 -12.91
N LYS A 3 -6.31 25.62 -12.95
CA LYS A 3 -7.46 24.74 -13.09
C LYS A 3 -7.33 24.08 -14.48
N LEU A 4 -7.03 22.80 -14.52
CA LEU A 4 -7.10 22.03 -15.75
C LEU A 4 -8.60 21.91 -16.11
N ASP A 5 -9.04 22.62 -17.12
CA ASP A 5 -10.34 22.42 -17.75
C ASP A 5 -10.27 21.11 -18.53
N LEU A 6 -10.53 20.00 -17.86
CA LEU A 6 -10.69 18.71 -18.50
C LEU A 6 -12.10 18.65 -19.10
N PRO A 7 -12.27 18.06 -20.31
CA PRO A 7 -13.58 17.83 -20.87
C PRO A 7 -14.48 17.06 -19.89
N ASP A 8 -15.78 17.37 -19.84
CA ASP A 8 -16.75 16.73 -18.93
C ASP A 8 -16.84 15.20 -19.14
N ASP A 9 -16.44 14.70 -20.30
CA ASP A 9 -16.37 13.28 -20.65
C ASP A 9 -14.99 12.66 -20.40
N TYR A 10 -14.01 13.45 -19.92
CA TYR A 10 -12.70 12.91 -19.60
C TYR A 10 -12.75 12.02 -18.37
N SER A 11 -12.75 10.73 -18.61
CA SER A 11 -12.71 9.72 -17.55
C SER A 11 -11.27 9.21 -17.42
N LEU A 12 -10.55 9.70 -16.43
CA LEU A 12 -9.30 9.07 -15.96
C LEU A 12 -9.53 7.60 -15.55
N ARG A 13 -10.81 7.23 -15.33
CA ARG A 13 -11.25 5.93 -14.85
C ARG A 13 -10.96 4.79 -15.82
N ASP A 14 -10.95 5.08 -17.10
CA ASP A 14 -10.75 4.07 -18.13
C ASP A 14 -9.28 3.94 -18.57
N ASN A 15 -8.39 4.80 -18.06
CA ASN A 15 -7.01 4.93 -18.48
C ASN A 15 -6.00 4.83 -17.31
N ILE A 16 -6.22 3.90 -16.38
CA ILE A 16 -5.16 3.58 -15.40
C ILE A 16 -3.99 2.99 -16.19
N PRO A 17 -2.78 3.56 -16.08
CA PRO A 17 -1.60 3.03 -16.75
C PRO A 17 -1.41 1.54 -16.44
N GLY A 18 -1.01 0.75 -17.43
CA GLY A 18 -0.83 -0.69 -17.26
C GLY A 18 0.21 -1.09 -16.21
N CYS A 19 1.13 -0.16 -15.88
CA CYS A 19 2.09 -0.33 -14.80
C CYS A 19 1.49 -0.20 -13.39
N ILE A 20 0.22 0.23 -13.25
CA ILE A 20 -0.43 0.40 -11.95
C ILE A 20 -1.45 -0.70 -11.72
N LYS A 21 -1.32 -1.43 -10.62
CA LYS A 21 -2.28 -2.42 -10.12
C LYS A 21 -2.84 -1.98 -8.77
N TYR A 22 -4.17 -2.07 -8.62
CA TYR A 22 -4.86 -1.71 -7.39
C TYR A 22 -5.42 -2.93 -6.68
N ILE A 23 -5.29 -2.94 -5.36
CA ILE A 23 -6.01 -3.87 -4.47
C ILE A 23 -7.04 -3.05 -3.70
N TYR A 24 -8.28 -3.11 -4.12
CA TYR A 24 -9.40 -2.47 -3.45
C TYR A 24 -10.05 -3.46 -2.49
N GLY A 25 -10.11 -3.12 -1.22
CA GLY A 25 -10.74 -3.99 -0.22
C GLY A 25 -11.23 -3.24 1.01
N PRO A 26 -12.51 -3.44 1.39
CA PRO A 26 -13.05 -2.97 2.65
C PRO A 26 -12.27 -3.42 3.87
N PRO A 27 -12.57 -2.88 5.08
CA PRO A 27 -11.87 -3.27 6.30
C PRO A 27 -11.97 -4.78 6.57
N GLY A 28 -10.85 -5.40 6.90
CA GLY A 28 -10.81 -6.82 7.28
C GLY A 28 -10.91 -7.80 6.11
N THR A 29 -10.81 -7.35 4.86
CA THR A 29 -10.81 -8.23 3.67
C THR A 29 -9.44 -8.80 3.31
N GLY A 30 -8.38 -8.46 4.08
CA GLY A 30 -7.06 -9.03 3.88
C GLY A 30 -6.18 -8.30 2.87
N LYS A 31 -6.38 -6.98 2.65
CA LYS A 31 -5.55 -6.16 1.74
C LYS A 31 -4.05 -6.37 1.96
N THR A 32 -3.58 -6.12 3.18
CA THR A 32 -2.16 -6.27 3.53
C THR A 32 -1.66 -7.70 3.34
N THR A 33 -2.48 -8.72 3.65
CA THR A 33 -2.13 -10.13 3.40
C THR A 33 -2.00 -10.41 1.91
N ARG A 34 -2.92 -9.87 1.09
CA ARG A 34 -2.87 -10.01 -0.36
C ARG A 34 -1.67 -9.31 -0.98
N LEU A 35 -1.35 -8.13 -0.45
CA LEU A 35 -0.19 -7.35 -0.85
C LEU A 35 1.12 -8.07 -0.54
N VAL A 36 1.27 -8.59 0.68
CA VAL A 36 2.42 -9.42 1.08
C VAL A 36 2.54 -10.65 0.17
N GLY A 37 1.43 -11.36 -0.09
CA GLY A 37 1.43 -12.50 -1.01
C GLY A 37 1.91 -12.12 -2.42
N LYS A 38 1.51 -10.97 -2.96
CA LYS A 38 2.00 -10.50 -4.26
C LYS A 38 3.51 -10.22 -4.26
N ILE A 39 4.04 -9.63 -3.20
CA ILE A 39 5.50 -9.42 -3.07
C ILE A 39 6.22 -10.77 -3.06
N GLN A 40 5.71 -11.73 -2.30
CA GLN A 40 6.27 -13.09 -2.24
C GLN A 40 6.23 -13.77 -3.61
N ASP A 41 5.09 -13.69 -4.31
CA ASP A 41 4.94 -14.26 -5.66
C ASP A 41 5.95 -13.63 -6.65
N ILE A 42 6.17 -12.32 -6.58
CA ILE A 42 7.13 -11.60 -7.43
C ILE A 42 8.54 -12.08 -7.16
N ILE A 43 8.97 -12.12 -5.91
CA ILE A 43 10.32 -12.58 -5.53
C ILE A 43 10.55 -14.03 -5.97
N GLN A 44 9.57 -14.92 -5.76
CA GLN A 44 9.69 -16.32 -6.10
C GLN A 44 9.67 -16.60 -7.61
N SER A 45 9.04 -15.76 -8.39
CA SER A 45 8.91 -15.93 -9.85
C SER A 45 10.01 -15.26 -10.66
N CYS A 46 10.83 -14.42 -10.06
CA CYS A 46 11.88 -13.69 -10.75
C CYS A 46 13.23 -14.38 -10.60
N GLU A 47 13.92 -14.58 -11.72
CA GLU A 47 15.27 -15.15 -11.77
C GLU A 47 16.39 -14.11 -11.62
N THR A 48 16.03 -12.82 -11.76
CA THR A 48 16.96 -11.70 -11.61
C THR A 48 16.72 -10.98 -10.30
N ASP A 49 17.75 -10.33 -9.79
CA ASP A 49 17.63 -9.49 -8.59
C ASP A 49 16.61 -8.36 -8.82
N LEU A 50 15.80 -8.07 -7.82
CA LEU A 50 14.74 -7.07 -7.86
C LEU A 50 14.80 -6.16 -6.64
N ASP A 51 14.58 -4.89 -6.88
CA ASP A 51 14.46 -3.86 -5.86
C ASP A 51 13.00 -3.43 -5.69
N ILE A 52 12.44 -3.70 -4.53
CA ILE A 52 11.03 -3.44 -4.18
C ILE A 52 10.96 -2.43 -3.04
N LEU A 53 10.34 -1.29 -3.29
CA LEU A 53 10.04 -0.30 -2.26
C LEU A 53 8.61 -0.47 -1.75
N VAL A 54 8.44 -0.60 -0.44
CA VAL A 54 7.12 -0.68 0.21
C VAL A 54 6.90 0.56 1.06
N LEU A 55 5.87 1.33 0.73
CA LEU A 55 5.51 2.58 1.38
C LEU A 55 4.20 2.45 2.15
N THR A 56 4.19 2.92 3.38
CA THR A 56 3.01 2.91 4.27
C THR A 56 2.79 4.30 4.89
N PRO A 57 1.58 4.61 5.37
CA PRO A 57 1.33 5.89 6.02
C PRO A 57 1.92 5.98 7.43
N THR A 58 2.18 4.85 8.10
CA THR A 58 2.63 4.82 9.50
C THR A 58 3.73 3.78 9.73
N ASN A 59 4.59 4.02 10.74
CA ASN A 59 5.62 3.07 11.14
C ASN A 59 5.02 1.72 11.55
N LYS A 60 3.90 1.72 12.29
CA LYS A 60 3.23 0.48 12.70
C LYS A 60 2.76 -0.35 11.50
N ALA A 61 2.25 0.27 10.45
CA ALA A 61 1.85 -0.44 9.23
C ALA A 61 3.08 -1.03 8.53
N ALA A 62 4.19 -0.29 8.47
CA ALA A 62 5.45 -0.77 7.93
C ALA A 62 5.98 -1.98 8.70
N ASP A 63 5.96 -1.93 10.03
CA ASP A 63 6.40 -3.03 10.89
C ASP A 63 5.55 -4.29 10.69
N VAL A 64 4.23 -4.15 10.53
CA VAL A 64 3.33 -5.29 10.25
C VAL A 64 3.66 -5.96 8.91
N ILE A 65 3.95 -5.20 7.86
CA ILE A 65 4.32 -5.77 6.56
C ILE A 65 5.67 -6.45 6.65
N ALA A 66 6.64 -5.80 7.28
CA ALA A 66 7.97 -6.32 7.44
C ALA A 66 7.95 -7.67 8.23
N SER A 67 7.23 -7.74 9.36
CA SER A 67 7.04 -8.98 10.11
C SER A 67 6.46 -10.09 9.24
N ARG A 68 5.40 -9.83 8.51
CA ARG A 68 4.76 -10.85 7.66
C ARG A 68 5.64 -11.33 6.49
N LEU A 69 6.51 -10.49 5.97
CA LEU A 69 7.48 -10.90 4.95
C LEU A 69 8.61 -11.71 5.59
N SER A 70 9.04 -11.33 6.79
CA SER A 70 10.06 -12.06 7.54
C SER A 70 9.59 -13.42 8.06
N ASP A 71 8.29 -13.63 8.24
CA ASP A 71 7.71 -14.95 8.55
C ASP A 71 7.83 -15.95 7.39
N ASN A 72 8.22 -15.50 6.20
CA ASN A 72 8.41 -16.35 5.03
C ASN A 72 9.91 -16.61 4.79
N ASP A 73 10.33 -17.87 4.85
CA ASP A 73 11.74 -18.28 4.74
C ASP A 73 12.43 -17.75 3.48
N VAL A 74 11.68 -17.59 2.38
CA VAL A 74 12.25 -17.06 1.12
C VAL A 74 12.47 -15.56 1.19
N CYS A 75 11.58 -14.81 1.85
CA CYS A 75 11.61 -13.36 1.87
C CYS A 75 12.41 -12.77 3.02
N THR A 76 12.64 -13.55 4.10
CA THR A 76 13.30 -13.07 5.32
C THR A 76 14.65 -12.43 5.03
N GLN A 77 15.48 -13.06 4.23
CA GLN A 77 16.82 -12.57 3.92
C GLN A 77 16.84 -11.31 3.05
N TYR A 78 15.74 -11.00 2.38
CA TYR A 78 15.61 -9.84 1.47
C TYR A 78 14.77 -8.70 2.05
N THR A 79 14.24 -8.87 3.26
CA THR A 79 13.33 -7.89 3.88
C THR A 79 14.10 -6.94 4.78
N TYR A 80 14.01 -5.65 4.48
CA TYR A 80 14.72 -4.59 5.19
C TYR A 80 13.75 -3.51 5.64
N ARG A 81 13.78 -3.19 6.91
CA ARG A 81 13.00 -2.09 7.49
C ARG A 81 13.85 -0.82 7.54
N PHE A 82 13.49 0.22 6.79
CA PHE A 82 14.22 1.48 6.76
C PHE A 82 13.51 2.55 7.60
N GLY A 83 14.21 3.11 8.58
CA GLY A 83 13.71 4.16 9.45
C GLY A 83 13.48 3.71 10.89
N VAL A 84 12.52 4.33 11.58
CA VAL A 84 12.24 4.08 12.99
C VAL A 84 11.25 2.91 13.13
N THR A 85 11.58 1.95 14.00
CA THR A 85 10.66 0.87 14.40
C THR A 85 10.64 0.74 15.91
N GLU A 86 9.48 0.34 16.45
CA GLU A 86 9.30 -0.04 17.85
C GLU A 86 9.26 -1.57 18.00
N SER A 87 9.34 -2.31 16.91
CA SER A 87 9.34 -3.76 16.91
C SER A 87 10.65 -4.30 17.45
N LEU A 88 10.61 -4.97 18.59
CA LEU A 88 11.79 -5.63 19.20
C LEU A 88 12.36 -6.70 18.28
N GLU A 89 11.50 -7.44 17.57
CA GLU A 89 11.89 -8.48 16.63
C GLU A 89 12.84 -7.96 15.54
N PHE A 90 12.50 -6.82 14.93
CA PHE A 90 13.38 -6.20 13.93
C PHE A 90 14.66 -5.65 14.52
N LEU A 91 14.61 -5.11 15.72
CA LEU A 91 15.83 -4.62 16.40
C LEU A 91 16.80 -5.76 16.71
N GLU A 92 16.29 -6.96 17.00
CA GLU A 92 17.12 -8.13 17.31
C GLU A 92 17.68 -8.82 16.05
N THR A 93 16.97 -8.77 14.92
CA THR A 93 17.37 -9.44 13.66
C THR A 93 18.35 -8.62 12.82
N ASN A 94 18.73 -7.42 13.22
CA ASN A 94 19.57 -6.49 12.46
C ASN A 94 19.08 -6.13 11.04
N ASN A 95 17.81 -6.40 10.75
CA ASN A 95 17.18 -6.03 9.47
C ASN A 95 16.59 -4.62 9.49
N VAL A 96 16.99 -3.80 10.45
CA VAL A 96 16.61 -2.38 10.56
C VAL A 96 17.77 -1.52 10.14
N TYR A 97 17.53 -0.73 9.12
CA TYR A 97 18.50 0.22 8.58
C TYR A 97 18.07 1.64 8.88
N THR A 98 19.01 2.42 9.30
CA THR A 98 18.84 3.85 9.47
C THR A 98 19.59 4.57 8.35
N ARG A 99 19.41 5.86 8.27
CA ARG A 99 20.11 6.71 7.33
C ARG A 99 21.63 6.64 7.46
N ASN A 100 22.15 6.39 8.66
CA ASN A 100 23.59 6.31 8.90
C ASN A 100 24.23 5.03 8.38
N ASP A 101 23.42 4.01 8.08
CA ASP A 101 23.90 2.71 7.62
C ASP A 101 24.13 2.66 6.09
N GLY A 102 23.73 3.73 5.37
CA GLY A 102 23.78 3.77 3.92
C GLY A 102 22.72 2.89 3.24
N PHE A 103 22.85 2.69 1.95
CA PHE A 103 22.03 1.74 1.21
C PHE A 103 22.61 0.33 1.34
N ILE A 104 21.74 -0.67 1.27
CA ILE A 104 22.11 -2.08 1.35
C ILE A 104 22.74 -2.47 0.01
N ASP A 105 24.06 -2.63 0.00
CA ASP A 105 24.81 -3.06 -1.18
C ASP A 105 25.14 -4.55 -1.07
N ASN A 106 24.09 -5.38 -1.13
CA ASN A 106 24.23 -6.83 -1.16
C ASN A 106 23.69 -7.34 -2.50
N ASN A 107 24.27 -8.43 -3.02
CA ASN A 107 23.69 -9.13 -4.16
C ASN A 107 22.38 -9.80 -3.74
N GLY A 108 21.38 -9.76 -4.60
CA GLY A 108 20.08 -10.40 -4.39
C GLY A 108 18.92 -9.43 -4.42
N HIS A 109 17.73 -9.92 -4.13
CA HIS A 109 16.55 -9.08 -4.03
C HIS A 109 16.61 -8.14 -2.83
N HIS A 110 16.00 -6.96 -2.95
CA HIS A 110 15.80 -6.05 -1.81
C HIS A 110 14.32 -5.68 -1.68
N VAL A 111 13.76 -5.87 -0.51
CA VAL A 111 12.41 -5.39 -0.16
C VAL A 111 12.55 -4.38 0.96
N VAL A 112 12.62 -3.12 0.59
CA VAL A 112 12.80 -2.02 1.54
C VAL A 112 11.46 -1.46 1.97
N ILE A 113 11.16 -1.50 3.27
CA ILE A 113 9.89 -1.10 3.84
C ILE A 113 10.07 0.15 4.68
N THR A 114 9.34 1.21 4.34
CA THR A 114 9.41 2.49 5.05
C THR A 114 8.07 3.24 5.02
N THR A 115 8.02 4.42 5.60
CA THR A 115 6.84 5.28 5.50
C THR A 115 6.97 6.26 4.34
N ALA A 116 5.83 6.67 3.75
CA ALA A 116 5.81 7.69 2.70
C ALA A 116 6.42 9.02 3.18
N ALA A 117 6.20 9.37 4.45
CA ALA A 117 6.81 10.55 5.06
C ALA A 117 8.34 10.43 5.14
N ARG A 118 8.87 9.25 5.46
CA ARG A 118 10.32 9.02 5.50
C ARG A 118 10.93 9.08 4.10
N TYR A 119 10.26 8.52 3.10
CA TYR A 119 10.66 8.61 1.70
C TYR A 119 10.74 10.06 1.21
N ALA A 120 9.72 10.87 1.51
CA ALA A 120 9.72 12.30 1.17
C ALA A 120 10.80 13.08 1.95
N TYR A 121 11.04 12.74 3.21
CA TYR A 121 12.08 13.37 4.02
C TYR A 121 13.49 13.07 3.51
N ASP A 122 13.73 11.87 3.00
CA ASP A 122 15.01 11.46 2.42
C ASP A 122 15.41 12.39 1.26
N TYR A 123 14.45 12.75 0.40
CA TYR A 123 14.64 13.70 -0.69
C TYR A 123 15.03 15.12 -0.24
N LEU A 124 14.53 15.56 0.94
CA LEU A 124 14.80 16.91 1.44
C LEU A 124 16.21 17.08 2.01
N MET A 125 16.98 16.01 2.12
CA MET A 125 18.32 16.01 2.72
C MET A 125 19.38 15.85 1.63
N PRO A 126 19.88 16.94 1.06
CA PRO A 126 20.84 16.90 -0.03
C PRO A 126 22.12 16.15 0.38
N ASN A 127 22.68 15.40 -0.56
CA ASN A 127 23.87 14.56 -0.45
C ASN A 127 23.74 13.32 0.46
N GLU A 128 22.51 12.95 0.84
CA GLU A 128 22.28 11.79 1.70
C GLU A 128 21.02 11.03 1.26
N GLU A 129 20.64 11.16 -0.02
CA GLU A 129 19.51 10.44 -0.61
C GLU A 129 19.88 8.96 -0.72
N ILE A 130 19.19 8.12 0.06
CA ILE A 130 19.49 6.69 0.14
C ILE A 130 18.44 5.89 -0.62
N ILE A 131 17.16 6.24 -0.44
CA ILE A 131 16.03 5.51 -1.03
C ILE A 131 15.33 6.28 -2.14
N CYS A 132 15.38 7.61 -2.15
CA CYS A 132 14.73 8.42 -3.18
C CYS A 132 15.41 8.39 -4.55
N ASP A 133 16.74 8.27 -4.59
CA ASP A 133 17.51 8.21 -5.84
C ASP A 133 17.82 6.78 -6.30
N HIS A 134 17.42 5.78 -5.50
CA HIS A 134 17.56 4.39 -5.88
C HIS A 134 16.53 4.03 -6.96
N HIS A 135 16.93 3.20 -7.92
CA HIS A 135 16.03 2.65 -8.93
C HIS A 135 15.23 1.49 -8.34
N TRP A 136 13.92 1.56 -8.45
CA TRP A 136 13.02 0.53 -7.96
C TRP A 136 12.31 -0.16 -9.13
N ASP A 137 12.30 -1.49 -9.13
CA ASP A 137 11.50 -2.29 -10.08
C ASP A 137 10.02 -2.24 -9.72
N TYR A 138 9.72 -2.28 -8.43
CA TYR A 138 8.37 -2.19 -7.90
C TYR A 138 8.26 -1.16 -6.79
N VAL A 139 7.19 -0.38 -6.84
CA VAL A 139 6.77 0.47 -5.72
C VAL A 139 5.40 0.01 -5.23
N VAL A 140 5.36 -0.42 -3.98
CA VAL A 140 4.17 -0.96 -3.33
C VAL A 140 3.68 0.05 -2.29
N VAL A 141 2.40 0.45 -2.36
CA VAL A 141 1.82 1.43 -1.44
C VAL A 141 0.65 0.79 -0.71
N ASP A 142 0.76 0.61 0.60
CA ASP A 142 -0.35 0.14 1.43
C ASP A 142 -1.10 1.29 2.08
N GLU A 143 -2.39 1.09 2.35
CA GLU A 143 -3.32 2.09 2.93
C GLU A 143 -3.26 3.45 2.20
N ALA A 144 -3.21 3.42 0.87
CA ALA A 144 -3.06 4.61 0.02
C ALA A 144 -4.19 5.64 0.20
N SER A 145 -5.36 5.24 0.71
CA SER A 145 -6.45 6.15 1.05
C SER A 145 -6.10 7.17 2.14
N MET A 146 -5.10 6.86 2.98
CA MET A 146 -4.59 7.77 4.01
C MET A 146 -3.54 8.75 3.49
N MET A 147 -3.06 8.57 2.27
CA MET A 147 -2.07 9.45 1.64
C MET A 147 -2.77 10.51 0.81
N ASP A 148 -2.34 11.76 0.95
CA ASP A 148 -2.82 12.83 0.11
C ASP A 148 -2.24 12.75 -1.31
N ILE A 149 -2.87 13.45 -2.24
CA ILE A 149 -2.49 13.41 -3.64
C ILE A 149 -1.09 13.98 -3.89
N VAL A 150 -0.64 14.93 -3.07
CA VAL A 150 0.69 15.54 -3.22
C VAL A 150 1.77 14.51 -2.89
N THR A 151 1.59 13.77 -1.79
CA THR A 151 2.47 12.67 -1.41
C THR A 151 2.51 11.59 -2.49
N MET A 152 1.34 11.19 -3.02
CA MET A 152 1.30 10.19 -4.11
C MET A 152 1.94 10.71 -5.41
N ALA A 153 1.68 11.97 -5.76
CA ALA A 153 2.32 12.58 -6.95
C ALA A 153 3.84 12.64 -6.80
N PHE A 154 4.34 12.92 -5.61
CA PHE A 154 5.78 12.90 -5.32
C PHE A 154 6.37 11.50 -5.49
N ILE A 155 5.71 10.47 -4.94
CA ILE A 155 6.14 9.07 -5.08
C ILE A 155 6.21 8.70 -6.57
N LEU A 156 5.16 8.96 -7.34
CA LEU A 156 5.10 8.67 -8.78
C LEU A 156 6.15 9.44 -9.58
N PHE A 157 6.45 10.67 -9.18
CA PHE A 157 7.47 11.49 -9.83
C PHE A 157 8.90 10.98 -9.58
N LYS A 158 9.20 10.55 -8.36
CA LYS A 158 10.55 10.07 -7.99
C LYS A 158 10.81 8.63 -8.42
N SER A 159 9.79 7.81 -8.52
CA SER A 159 9.90 6.40 -8.87
C SER A 159 9.38 6.16 -10.28
N GLN A 160 10.05 6.73 -11.29
CA GLN A 160 9.68 6.54 -12.69
C GLN A 160 10.14 5.17 -13.19
N ASP A 161 9.49 4.69 -14.26
CA ASP A 161 9.84 3.45 -14.96
C ASP A 161 9.76 2.15 -14.12
N CYS A 162 8.89 2.14 -13.10
CA CYS A 162 8.64 0.97 -12.25
C CYS A 162 7.19 0.46 -12.34
N GLN A 163 6.93 -0.71 -11.78
CA GLN A 163 5.59 -1.26 -11.60
C GLN A 163 5.02 -0.84 -10.22
N TYR A 164 3.75 -0.48 -10.19
CA TYR A 164 3.08 -0.04 -8.97
C TYR A 164 2.03 -1.03 -8.50
N ILE A 165 2.02 -1.33 -7.20
CA ILE A 165 0.95 -2.07 -6.52
C ILE A 165 0.42 -1.18 -5.41
N ILE A 166 -0.81 -0.69 -5.57
CA ILE A 166 -1.42 0.25 -4.64
C ILE A 166 -2.59 -0.42 -3.95
N SER A 167 -2.59 -0.43 -2.63
CA SER A 167 -3.63 -1.04 -1.79
C SER A 167 -4.34 0.01 -0.95
N GLY A 168 -5.66 -0.12 -0.82
CA GLY A 168 -6.43 0.76 0.04
C GLY A 168 -7.94 0.65 -0.14
N ASP A 169 -8.65 1.58 0.50
CA ASP A 169 -10.09 1.69 0.46
C ASP A 169 -10.50 3.16 0.61
N PRO A 170 -11.08 3.78 -0.42
CA PRO A 170 -11.44 5.20 -0.40
C PRO A 170 -12.52 5.55 0.64
N LYS A 171 -13.19 4.56 1.22
CA LYS A 171 -14.21 4.75 2.28
C LYS A 171 -13.63 4.62 3.70
N GLN A 172 -12.35 4.27 3.82
CA GLN A 172 -11.66 4.29 5.11
C GLN A 172 -11.12 5.69 5.43
N ILE A 173 -10.21 5.77 6.40
CA ILE A 173 -9.66 7.05 6.87
C ILE A 173 -9.04 7.80 5.69
N GLN A 174 -9.49 9.03 5.53
CA GLN A 174 -8.96 9.96 4.54
C GLN A 174 -7.70 10.67 5.08
N PRO A 175 -6.89 11.29 4.21
CA PRO A 175 -5.77 12.11 4.63
C PRO A 175 -6.19 13.19 5.63
N VAL A 176 -5.33 13.47 6.61
CA VAL A 176 -5.58 14.49 7.62
C VAL A 176 -5.64 15.87 6.96
N ARG A 177 -6.70 16.63 7.22
CA ARG A 177 -6.83 17.99 6.73
C ARG A 177 -5.83 18.90 7.44
N GLN A 178 -5.03 19.59 6.66
CA GLN A 178 -4.17 20.66 7.20
C GLN A 178 -4.83 22.04 7.10
N ASN A 179 -5.84 22.20 6.23
CA ASN A 179 -6.60 23.43 6.00
C ASN A 179 -8.10 23.09 5.83
N GLU A 180 -8.95 24.11 5.58
CA GLU A 180 -10.39 23.94 5.33
C GLU A 180 -10.69 23.13 4.05
N VAL A 181 -9.75 23.08 3.11
CA VAL A 181 -9.88 22.31 1.88
C VAL A 181 -9.67 20.82 2.17
N GLN A 182 -10.59 19.99 1.74
CA GLN A 182 -10.45 18.54 1.88
C GLN A 182 -9.38 18.04 0.92
N PRO A 183 -8.32 17.37 1.42
CA PRO A 183 -7.31 16.80 0.54
C PRO A 183 -7.92 15.66 -0.26
N GLU A 184 -7.63 15.65 -1.55
CA GLU A 184 -7.99 14.53 -2.44
C GLU A 184 -7.00 13.39 -2.26
N ASN A 185 -7.48 12.17 -2.33
CA ASN A 185 -6.65 10.99 -2.34
C ASN A 185 -6.53 10.40 -3.77
N ILE A 186 -5.61 9.47 -3.95
CA ILE A 186 -5.34 8.86 -5.26
C ILE A 186 -6.58 8.22 -5.88
N TYR A 187 -7.49 7.65 -5.09
CA TYR A 187 -8.69 6.98 -5.60
C TYR A 187 -9.69 7.94 -6.23
N GLN A 188 -9.76 9.17 -5.75
CA GLN A 188 -10.60 10.20 -6.36
C GLN A 188 -10.09 10.58 -7.75
N MET A 189 -8.77 10.64 -7.92
CA MET A 189 -8.17 10.95 -9.22
C MET A 189 -8.27 9.82 -10.22
N VAL A 190 -7.96 8.59 -9.83
CA VAL A 190 -7.96 7.45 -10.74
C VAL A 190 -9.34 6.80 -10.91
N GLY A 191 -10.35 7.33 -10.27
CA GLY A 191 -11.74 6.91 -10.44
C GLY A 191 -12.13 5.58 -9.81
N VAL A 192 -11.29 4.97 -8.97
CA VAL A 192 -11.62 3.76 -8.20
C VAL A 192 -12.21 4.10 -6.82
N ASN A 193 -13.03 5.12 -6.76
CA ASN A 193 -13.66 5.64 -5.55
C ASN A 193 -14.92 4.87 -5.12
N SER A 194 -15.31 3.85 -5.87
CA SER A 194 -16.40 2.95 -5.49
C SER A 194 -16.06 1.52 -5.88
N PHE A 195 -16.63 0.55 -5.14
CA PHE A 195 -16.42 -0.87 -5.45
C PHE A 195 -16.94 -1.24 -6.84
N ALA A 196 -18.08 -0.67 -7.25
CA ALA A 196 -18.65 -0.93 -8.57
C ALA A 196 -17.77 -0.39 -9.72
N ALA A 197 -17.11 0.75 -9.53
CA ALA A 197 -16.14 1.28 -10.48
C ALA A 197 -14.88 0.41 -10.51
N ALA A 198 -14.40 -0.02 -9.34
CA ALA A 198 -13.24 -0.89 -9.21
C ALA A 198 -13.42 -2.23 -9.93
N GLN A 199 -14.59 -2.87 -9.80
CA GLN A 199 -14.86 -4.16 -10.45
C GLN A 199 -14.85 -4.11 -11.99
N LYS A 200 -15.04 -2.95 -12.57
CA LYS A 200 -15.03 -2.78 -14.04
C LYS A 200 -13.64 -2.56 -14.62
N ASN A 201 -12.64 -2.35 -13.76
CA ASN A 201 -11.29 -2.05 -14.18
C ASN A 201 -10.42 -3.30 -14.09
N SER A 202 -9.80 -3.71 -15.19
CA SER A 202 -8.94 -4.90 -15.27
C SER A 202 -7.65 -4.79 -14.44
N ASN A 203 -7.25 -3.57 -14.07
CA ASN A 203 -6.08 -3.34 -13.21
C ASN A 203 -6.43 -3.30 -11.73
N VAL A 204 -7.70 -3.54 -11.36
CA VAL A 204 -8.18 -3.50 -9.97
C VAL A 204 -8.60 -4.89 -9.51
N GLU A 205 -7.95 -5.39 -8.47
CA GLU A 205 -8.37 -6.59 -7.75
C GLU A 205 -9.28 -6.20 -6.59
N CYS A 206 -10.50 -6.70 -6.58
CA CYS A 206 -11.50 -6.38 -5.57
C CYS A 206 -11.62 -7.50 -4.54
N LEU A 207 -11.38 -7.17 -3.26
CA LEU A 207 -11.54 -8.08 -2.14
C LEU A 207 -12.89 -7.81 -1.46
N ASN A 208 -13.79 -8.78 -1.43
CA ASN A 208 -15.13 -8.64 -0.88
C ASN A 208 -15.45 -9.58 0.29
N THR A 209 -14.53 -10.43 0.68
CA THR A 209 -14.73 -11.35 1.82
C THR A 209 -14.07 -10.80 3.06
N GLN A 210 -14.86 -10.59 4.11
CA GLN A 210 -14.42 -10.01 5.37
C GLN A 210 -14.10 -11.12 6.40
N TYR A 211 -12.87 -11.10 6.96
CA TYR A 211 -12.34 -12.13 7.86
C TYR A 211 -12.23 -11.67 9.33
N ARG A 212 -12.20 -10.35 9.58
CA ARG A 212 -11.86 -9.77 10.88
C ARG A 212 -13.04 -9.72 11.84
N SER A 213 -14.17 -9.18 11.39
CA SER A 213 -15.30 -8.91 12.25
C SER A 213 -16.22 -10.12 12.40
N ILE A 214 -16.97 -10.15 13.48
CA ILE A 214 -18.10 -11.09 13.61
C ILE A 214 -19.15 -10.79 12.55
N PRO A 215 -19.91 -11.79 12.06
CA PRO A 215 -20.85 -11.64 10.95
C PRO A 215 -21.82 -10.48 11.11
N THR A 216 -22.41 -10.30 12.29
CA THR A 216 -23.38 -9.23 12.55
C THR A 216 -22.79 -7.82 12.32
N ILE A 217 -21.56 -7.59 12.77
CA ILE A 217 -20.86 -6.31 12.56
C ILE A 217 -20.46 -6.19 11.10
N GLY A 218 -19.94 -7.27 10.50
CA GLY A 218 -19.58 -7.32 9.09
C GLY A 218 -20.75 -6.99 8.18
N ASP A 219 -21.90 -7.57 8.41
CA ASP A 219 -23.14 -7.31 7.67
C ASP A 219 -23.63 -5.87 7.83
N LEU A 220 -23.54 -5.33 9.04
CA LEU A 220 -23.91 -3.94 9.30
C LEU A 220 -23.03 -2.99 8.50
N VAL A 221 -21.73 -3.12 8.59
CA VAL A 221 -20.75 -2.30 7.84
C VAL A 221 -20.94 -2.47 6.34
N SER A 222 -21.15 -3.70 5.87
CA SER A 222 -21.41 -4.01 4.48
C SER A 222 -22.63 -3.25 3.94
N LYS A 223 -23.76 -3.30 4.65
CA LYS A 223 -25.00 -2.62 4.24
C LYS A 223 -24.87 -1.09 4.26
N PHE A 224 -24.26 -0.52 5.31
CA PHE A 224 -24.18 0.93 5.45
C PHE A 224 -23.13 1.58 4.53
N SER A 225 -21.99 0.94 4.36
CA SER A 225 -20.84 1.57 3.68
C SER A 225 -20.55 0.99 2.30
N TYR A 226 -20.91 -0.29 2.04
CA TYR A 226 -20.51 -1.01 0.83
C TYR A 226 -21.68 -1.61 0.04
N ASN A 227 -22.90 -1.11 0.25
CA ASN A 227 -24.11 -1.53 -0.47
C ASN A 227 -24.37 -3.04 -0.44
N GLY A 228 -24.00 -3.71 0.65
CA GLY A 228 -24.19 -5.15 0.82
C GLY A 228 -23.20 -6.04 0.06
N ILE A 229 -22.16 -5.49 -0.56
CA ILE A 229 -21.23 -6.24 -1.42
C ILE A 229 -20.25 -7.08 -0.60
N VAL A 230 -19.89 -6.63 0.61
CA VAL A 230 -18.95 -7.34 1.48
C VAL A 230 -19.65 -8.48 2.19
N THR A 231 -19.10 -9.68 2.05
CA THR A 231 -19.64 -10.88 2.67
C THR A 231 -18.77 -11.36 3.83
N PRO A 232 -19.35 -11.73 4.98
CA PRO A 232 -18.57 -12.28 6.08
C PRO A 232 -18.05 -13.68 5.74
N TYR A 233 -16.79 -13.96 6.05
CA TYR A 233 -16.21 -15.30 5.91
C TYR A 233 -16.82 -16.30 6.90
N ARG A 234 -17.07 -15.83 8.14
CA ARG A 234 -17.66 -16.65 9.19
C ARG A 234 -19.18 -16.68 9.09
N SER A 235 -19.80 -17.84 9.26
CA SER A 235 -21.26 -17.95 9.38
C SER A 235 -21.74 -17.58 10.78
N LEU A 236 -23.01 -17.15 10.89
CA LEU A 236 -23.64 -16.89 12.21
C LEU A 236 -23.63 -18.14 13.11
N SER A 237 -23.69 -19.34 12.50
CA SER A 237 -23.62 -20.60 13.22
C SER A 237 -22.27 -20.93 13.83
N SER A 238 -21.20 -20.24 13.44
CA SER A 238 -19.86 -20.42 14.00
C SER A 238 -19.58 -19.56 15.24
N GLN A 239 -20.53 -18.73 15.66
CA GLN A 239 -20.41 -17.95 16.89
C GLN A 239 -20.73 -18.85 18.09
N LYS A 240 -19.74 -19.04 18.98
CA LYS A 240 -20.03 -19.55 20.31
C LYS A 240 -20.86 -18.47 21.02
N PRO A 241 -21.95 -18.82 21.71
CA PRO A 241 -22.64 -17.87 22.59
C PRO A 241 -21.64 -17.35 23.63
N LEU A 242 -21.69 -16.04 23.88
CA LEU A 242 -20.97 -15.40 24.98
C LEU A 242 -21.43 -15.94 26.33
#